data_98f820f804acacb13e3e5d31ae08453b
#
_entry.id   98f820f804acacb13e3e5d31ae08453b
#
_cell.length_a   1.000
_cell.length_b   1.000
_cell.length_c   1.000
_cell.angle_alpha   90.00
_cell.angle_beta   90.00
_cell.angle_gamma   90.00
#
_symmetry.space_group_name_H-M   'P 1'
#
loop_
_entity.id
_entity.type
_entity.pdbx_description
1 polymer ?
#
loop_
_entity_poly.entity_id
_entity_poly.type
_entity_poly.pdbx_seq_one_letter_code
_entity_poly.pdbx_strand_id
1 'polypeptide(L)'
;APGFYELINKYHIEKYVIFHGQKMNEELDELFNEADFAIGSLARHRSGIDKIKTLKNREYAARGIPFAYSETDEDFDKMPYILKVPADESPIDIHRLIRFYMELDLSPRKIRDSIKNLSWKEQMMKVINNL
;
A
#
# COMPACT_ATOMS: atom_id res chain seq x y z
N ALA A 1 -2.76 -9.79 16.98
CA ALA A 1 -1.35 -9.84 17.36
C ALA A 1 -1.15 -9.24 18.74
N PRO A 2 -0.69 -10.04 19.72
CA PRO A 2 -0.52 -9.56 21.10
C PRO A 2 0.39 -8.34 21.23
N GLY A 3 1.47 -8.29 20.44
CA GLY A 3 2.39 -7.15 20.46
C GLY A 3 1.78 -5.82 20.07
N PHE A 4 0.77 -5.83 19.23
CA PHE A 4 0.06 -4.60 18.83
C PHE A 4 -0.78 -4.04 19.97
N TYR A 5 -1.44 -4.90 20.74
CA TYR A 5 -2.23 -4.45 21.90
C TYR A 5 -1.34 -3.80 22.96
N GLU A 6 -0.15 -4.36 23.21
CA GLU A 6 0.81 -3.79 24.15
C GLU A 6 1.27 -2.39 23.72
N LEU A 7 1.58 -2.21 22.43
CA LEU A 7 1.98 -0.92 21.89
C LEU A 7 0.85 0.10 21.95
N ILE A 8 -0.36 -0.30 21.62
CA ILE A 8 -1.52 0.58 21.67
C ILE A 8 -1.75 1.09 23.09
N ASN A 9 -1.68 0.19 24.09
CA ASN A 9 -1.81 0.56 25.48
C ASN A 9 -0.68 1.46 25.95
N LYS A 10 0.55 1.17 25.54
CA LYS A 10 1.73 1.97 25.90
C LYS A 10 1.62 3.42 25.45
N TYR A 11 1.09 3.64 24.25
CA TYR A 11 0.99 4.99 23.67
C TYR A 11 -0.40 5.61 23.82
N HIS A 12 -1.32 4.94 24.51
CA HIS A 12 -2.68 5.45 24.79
C HIS A 12 -3.44 5.85 23.52
N ILE A 13 -3.37 5.00 22.49
CA ILE A 13 -3.99 5.25 21.17
C ILE A 13 -5.16 4.33 20.87
N GLU A 14 -5.77 3.73 21.88
CA GLU A 14 -6.84 2.73 21.72
C GLU A 14 -8.00 3.24 20.87
N LYS A 15 -8.38 4.50 21.02
CA LYS A 15 -9.50 5.08 20.26
C LYS A 15 -9.19 5.37 18.80
N TYR A 16 -7.92 5.31 18.42
CA TYR A 16 -7.50 5.59 17.04
C TYR A 16 -7.19 4.32 16.25
N VAL A 17 -7.19 3.16 16.89
CA VAL A 17 -6.84 1.89 16.24
C VAL A 17 -8.03 0.95 16.35
N ILE A 18 -8.49 0.47 15.20
CA ILE A 18 -9.62 -0.45 15.11
C ILE A 18 -9.15 -1.74 14.47
N PHE A 19 -9.31 -2.87 15.17
CA PHE A 19 -9.06 -4.19 14.61
C PHE A 19 -10.35 -4.75 14.06
N HIS A 20 -10.44 -4.83 12.73
CA HIS A 20 -11.66 -5.31 12.05
C HIS A 20 -11.74 -6.84 11.99
N GLY A 21 -10.65 -7.53 12.30
CA GLY A 21 -10.57 -8.97 12.08
C GLY A 21 -10.54 -9.32 10.59
N GLN A 22 -10.80 -10.58 10.29
CA GLN A 22 -10.82 -11.04 8.91
C GLN A 22 -12.11 -10.60 8.22
N LYS A 23 -11.97 -9.87 7.11
CA LYS A 23 -13.09 -9.40 6.30
C LYS A 23 -12.93 -9.89 4.87
N MET A 24 -14.03 -10.18 4.20
CA MET A 24 -14.05 -10.69 2.82
C MET A 24 -15.19 -10.04 2.04
N ASN A 25 -15.04 -10.02 0.70
CA ASN A 25 -16.08 -9.58 -0.23
C ASN A 25 -16.60 -8.17 0.07
N GLU A 26 -17.92 -8.02 0.23
CA GLU A 26 -18.56 -6.71 0.42
C GLU A 26 -18.11 -5.99 1.68
N GLU A 27 -17.86 -6.70 2.78
CA GLU A 27 -17.37 -6.11 4.02
C GLU A 27 -15.99 -5.49 3.83
N LEU A 28 -15.12 -6.16 3.08
CA LEU A 28 -13.79 -5.64 2.76
C LEU A 28 -13.90 -4.43 1.83
N ASP A 29 -14.78 -4.48 0.85
CA ASP A 29 -15.03 -3.36 -0.06
C ASP A 29 -15.48 -2.11 0.70
N GLU A 30 -16.35 -2.26 1.68
CA GLU A 30 -16.81 -1.13 2.52
C GLU A 30 -15.66 -0.49 3.29
N LEU A 31 -14.77 -1.30 3.87
CA LEU A 31 -13.60 -0.80 4.58
C LEU A 31 -12.67 -0.01 3.66
N PHE A 32 -12.42 -0.53 2.47
CA PHE A 32 -11.56 0.17 1.50
C PHE A 32 -12.21 1.45 0.99
N ASN A 33 -13.53 1.50 0.86
CA ASN A 33 -14.22 2.70 0.44
C ASN A 33 -14.10 3.85 1.46
N GLU A 34 -13.88 3.53 2.72
CA GLU A 34 -13.66 4.50 3.79
C GLU A 34 -12.18 4.88 3.96
N ALA A 35 -11.26 4.13 3.37
CA ALA A 35 -9.83 4.34 3.54
C ALA A 35 -9.33 5.46 2.63
N ASP A 36 -8.50 6.32 3.18
CA ASP A 36 -7.84 7.41 2.45
C ASP A 36 -6.42 7.05 2.03
N PHE A 37 -5.75 6.21 2.79
CA PHE A 37 -4.37 5.83 2.58
C PHE A 37 -4.14 4.40 3.09
N ALA A 38 -3.26 3.66 2.43
CA ALA A 38 -2.97 2.28 2.81
C ALA A 38 -1.48 2.09 3.10
N ILE A 39 -1.19 1.09 3.92
CA ILE A 39 0.19 0.74 4.26
C ILE A 39 0.42 -0.70 3.85
N GLY A 40 1.38 -0.88 2.96
CA GLY A 40 1.80 -2.20 2.48
C GLY A 40 2.84 -2.83 3.39
N SER A 41 3.76 -3.59 2.79
CA SER A 41 4.77 -4.33 3.56
C SER A 41 5.89 -3.40 4.03
N LEU A 42 6.23 -3.48 5.31
CA LEU A 42 7.27 -2.66 5.93
C LEU A 42 8.47 -3.48 6.42
N ALA A 43 8.33 -4.80 6.53
CA ALA A 43 9.31 -5.65 7.19
C ALA A 43 9.94 -6.70 6.25
N ARG A 44 9.90 -6.48 4.95
CA ARG A 44 10.50 -7.41 3.98
C ARG A 44 12.02 -7.50 4.13
N HIS A 45 12.66 -6.44 4.59
CA HIS A 45 14.09 -6.42 4.87
C HIS A 45 14.51 -7.49 5.91
N ARG A 46 13.61 -7.84 6.84
CA ARG A 46 13.86 -8.89 7.85
C ARG A 46 13.98 -10.27 7.23
N SER A 47 13.36 -10.48 6.07
CA SER A 47 13.41 -11.76 5.34
C SER A 47 14.49 -11.75 4.27
N GLY A 48 15.28 -10.69 4.14
CA GLY A 48 16.26 -10.54 3.08
C GLY A 48 15.63 -10.33 1.70
N ILE A 49 14.35 -10.03 1.65
CA ILE A 49 13.62 -9.78 0.41
C ILE A 49 13.49 -8.27 0.22
N ASP A 50 14.13 -7.73 -0.80
CA ASP A 50 14.03 -6.30 -1.10
C ASP A 50 13.18 -6.03 -2.35
N LYS A 51 13.14 -6.94 -3.31
CA LYS A 51 12.41 -6.78 -4.57
C LYS A 51 11.29 -7.81 -4.68
N ILE A 52 10.04 -7.34 -4.69
CA ILE A 52 8.88 -8.22 -4.74
C ILE A 52 7.66 -7.48 -5.32
N LYS A 53 6.81 -8.24 -6.02
CA LYS A 53 5.52 -7.76 -6.49
C LYS A 53 4.43 -8.38 -5.62
N THR A 54 3.81 -7.58 -4.74
CA THR A 54 2.79 -8.07 -3.83
C THR A 54 1.38 -7.85 -4.39
N LEU A 55 0.47 -8.72 -4.01
CA LEU A 55 -0.96 -8.53 -4.32
C LEU A 55 -1.53 -7.32 -3.59
N LYS A 56 -1.04 -7.01 -2.40
CA LYS A 56 -1.49 -5.85 -1.62
C LYS A 56 -1.33 -4.54 -2.40
N ASN A 57 -0.16 -4.32 -2.99
CA ASN A 57 0.11 -3.10 -3.74
C ASN A 57 -0.87 -2.95 -4.91
N ARG A 58 -1.12 -4.04 -5.62
CA ARG A 58 -2.05 -4.05 -6.74
C ARG A 58 -3.49 -3.84 -6.31
N GLU A 59 -3.87 -4.42 -5.19
CA GLU A 59 -5.19 -4.23 -4.58
C GLU A 59 -5.44 -2.77 -4.22
N TYR A 60 -4.49 -2.12 -3.55
CA TYR A 60 -4.63 -0.72 -3.17
C TYR A 60 -4.79 0.18 -4.40
N ALA A 61 -3.95 -0.01 -5.41
CA ALA A 61 -4.03 0.80 -6.62
C ALA A 61 -5.31 0.52 -7.41
N ALA A 62 -5.76 -0.73 -7.45
CA ALA A 62 -7.02 -1.09 -8.10
C ALA A 62 -8.23 -0.43 -7.43
N ARG A 63 -8.11 -0.11 -6.15
CA ARG A 63 -9.15 0.60 -5.39
C ARG A 63 -8.96 2.12 -5.40
N GLY A 64 -7.91 2.61 -6.05
CA GLY A 64 -7.66 4.04 -6.18
C GLY A 64 -7.11 4.68 -4.91
N ILE A 65 -6.42 3.91 -4.07
CA ILE A 65 -5.91 4.36 -2.77
C ILE A 65 -4.40 4.56 -2.86
N PRO A 66 -3.86 5.76 -2.51
CA PRO A 66 -2.42 5.92 -2.38
C PRO A 66 -1.88 5.11 -1.21
N PHE A 67 -0.62 4.69 -1.30
CA PHE A 67 -0.09 3.79 -0.27
C PHE A 67 1.42 3.94 -0.10
N ALA A 68 1.91 3.38 1.03
CA ALA A 68 3.32 3.35 1.38
C ALA A 68 3.80 1.91 1.54
N TYR A 69 5.05 1.67 1.19
CA TYR A 69 5.72 0.38 1.41
C TYR A 69 7.23 0.57 1.41
N SER A 70 7.96 -0.42 1.89
CA SER A 70 9.42 -0.34 2.00
C SER A 70 10.18 -1.16 0.97
N GLU A 71 9.58 -2.23 0.45
CA GLU A 71 10.21 -3.08 -0.56
C GLU A 71 10.38 -2.37 -1.90
N THR A 72 11.10 -3.00 -2.82
CA THR A 72 11.19 -2.55 -4.20
C THR A 72 10.13 -3.24 -5.04
N ASP A 73 9.24 -2.46 -5.64
CA ASP A 73 8.23 -2.93 -6.59
C ASP A 73 8.34 -2.07 -7.84
N GLU A 74 8.94 -2.61 -8.87
CA GLU A 74 9.24 -1.87 -10.10
C GLU A 74 8.01 -1.28 -10.78
N ASP A 75 6.84 -1.90 -10.59
CA ASP A 75 5.61 -1.41 -11.19
C ASP A 75 5.11 -0.13 -10.51
N PHE A 76 5.45 0.07 -9.24
CA PHE A 76 4.91 1.16 -8.43
C PHE A 76 5.93 2.19 -7.96
N ASP A 77 7.20 1.84 -7.86
CA ASP A 77 8.21 2.71 -7.23
C ASP A 77 8.26 4.13 -7.80
N LYS A 78 7.93 4.31 -9.07
CA LYS A 78 7.95 5.62 -9.73
C LYS A 78 6.58 6.28 -9.83
N MET A 79 5.54 5.66 -9.33
CA MET A 79 4.20 6.22 -9.40
C MET A 79 4.04 7.38 -8.41
N PRO A 80 3.34 8.47 -8.80
CA PRO A 80 3.23 9.65 -7.95
C PRO A 80 2.41 9.46 -6.67
N TYR A 81 1.60 8.40 -6.60
CA TYR A 81 0.77 8.11 -5.44
C TYR A 81 1.43 7.16 -4.43
N ILE A 82 2.71 6.88 -4.61
CA ILE A 82 3.48 5.97 -3.75
C ILE A 82 4.39 6.77 -2.83
N LEU A 83 4.35 6.44 -1.54
CA LEU A 83 5.31 6.93 -0.56
C LEU A 83 6.24 5.78 -0.19
N LYS A 84 7.49 5.85 -0.64
CA LYS A 84 8.51 4.88 -0.23
C LYS A 84 9.02 5.24 1.16
N VAL A 85 9.07 4.23 2.03
CA VAL A 85 9.62 4.38 3.38
C VAL A 85 10.88 3.53 3.51
N PRO A 86 11.79 3.86 4.46
CA PRO A 86 13.02 3.10 4.62
C PRO A 86 12.77 1.63 4.94
N ALA A 87 13.53 0.74 4.31
CA ALA A 87 13.48 -0.71 4.55
C ALA A 87 14.37 -1.05 5.75
N ASP A 88 14.04 -0.54 6.91
CA ASP A 88 14.77 -0.73 8.16
C ASP A 88 13.80 -0.75 9.36
N GLU A 89 14.33 -0.73 10.58
CA GLU A 89 13.53 -0.80 11.80
C GLU A 89 13.06 0.58 12.29
N SER A 90 13.31 1.64 11.54
CA SER A 90 12.85 2.97 11.93
C SER A 90 11.32 3.09 11.80
N PRO A 91 10.66 3.81 12.70
CA PRO A 91 9.24 4.10 12.55
C PRO A 91 8.96 4.93 11.31
N ILE A 92 7.74 4.79 10.75
CA ILE A 92 7.30 5.66 9.67
C ILE A 92 7.15 7.08 10.21
N ASP A 93 7.66 8.05 9.47
CA ASP A 93 7.43 9.47 9.75
C ASP A 93 5.99 9.83 9.38
N ILE A 94 5.11 9.85 10.36
CA ILE A 94 3.67 10.10 10.15
C ILE A 94 3.43 11.51 9.61
N HIS A 95 4.21 12.49 10.04
CA HIS A 95 4.09 13.86 9.53
C HIS A 95 4.40 13.93 8.04
N ARG A 96 5.42 13.18 7.59
CA ARG A 96 5.77 13.08 6.17
C ARG A 96 4.64 12.40 5.38
N LEU A 97 4.04 11.35 5.93
CA LEU A 97 2.93 10.63 5.30
C LEU A 97 1.71 11.56 5.13
N ILE A 98 1.33 12.28 6.17
CA ILE A 98 0.20 13.21 6.13
C ILE A 98 0.46 14.30 5.10
N ARG A 99 1.66 14.87 5.09
CA ARG A 99 2.04 15.90 4.12
C ARG A 99 1.96 15.37 2.69
N PHE A 100 2.50 14.18 2.47
CA PHE A 100 2.43 13.52 1.16
C PHE A 100 0.98 13.38 0.71
N TYR A 101 0.11 12.87 1.56
CA TYR A 101 -1.30 12.70 1.24
C TYR A 101 -1.99 14.03 0.95
N MET A 102 -1.74 15.06 1.77
CA MET A 102 -2.36 16.36 1.61
C MET A 102 -1.91 17.10 0.34
N GLU A 103 -0.68 16.88 -0.10
CA GLU A 103 -0.12 17.49 -1.31
C GLU A 103 -0.41 16.68 -2.58
N LEU A 104 -0.93 15.47 -2.45
CA LEU A 104 -1.19 14.61 -3.59
C LEU A 104 -2.38 15.14 -4.40
N ASP A 105 -2.09 15.60 -5.62
CA ASP A 105 -3.10 16.11 -6.56
C ASP A 105 -3.42 15.03 -7.59
N LEU A 106 -4.02 13.94 -7.12
CA LEU A 106 -4.36 12.81 -7.98
C LEU A 106 -5.66 12.16 -7.52
N SER A 107 -6.62 12.03 -8.44
CA SER A 107 -7.89 11.42 -8.11
C SER A 107 -7.76 9.90 -7.96
N PRO A 108 -8.64 9.26 -7.18
CA PRO A 108 -8.69 7.79 -7.12
C PRO A 108 -8.86 7.14 -8.49
N ARG A 109 -9.60 7.77 -9.39
CA ARG A 109 -9.79 7.27 -10.75
C ARG A 109 -8.47 7.20 -11.52
N LYS A 110 -7.62 8.22 -11.41
CA LYS A 110 -6.31 8.23 -12.08
C LYS A 110 -5.39 7.15 -11.53
N ILE A 111 -5.46 6.89 -10.22
CA ILE A 111 -4.70 5.79 -9.61
C ILE A 111 -5.17 4.46 -10.19
N ARG A 112 -6.47 4.22 -10.24
CA ARG A 112 -7.03 3.00 -10.84
C ARG A 112 -6.64 2.83 -12.30
N ASP A 113 -6.67 3.91 -13.06
CA ASP A 113 -6.34 3.87 -14.49
C ASP A 113 -4.87 3.51 -14.74
N SER A 114 -3.97 3.87 -13.82
CA SER A 114 -2.55 3.53 -13.93
C SER A 114 -2.31 2.02 -13.97
N ILE A 115 -3.10 1.26 -13.22
CA ILE A 115 -3.02 -0.22 -13.20
C ILE A 115 -3.52 -0.83 -14.51
N LYS A 116 -4.55 -0.27 -15.09
CA LYS A 116 -5.05 -0.77 -16.38
C LYS A 116 -3.95 -0.73 -17.44
N ASN A 117 -3.17 0.34 -17.45
CA ASN A 117 -2.05 0.49 -18.37
C ASN A 117 -0.95 -0.53 -18.11
N LEU A 118 -0.65 -0.81 -16.85
CA LEU A 118 0.34 -1.81 -16.46
C LEU A 118 -0.10 -3.22 -16.89
N SER A 119 -1.33 -3.58 -16.60
CA SER A 119 -1.89 -4.89 -16.96
C SER A 119 -1.89 -5.09 -18.47
N TRP A 120 -2.29 -4.08 -19.23
CA TRP A 120 -2.29 -4.10 -20.68
C TRP A 120 -0.88 -4.30 -21.23
N LYS A 121 0.08 -3.54 -20.70
CA LYS A 121 1.48 -3.63 -21.11
C LYS A 121 2.05 -5.01 -20.83
N GLU A 122 1.77 -5.59 -19.66
CA GLU A 122 2.21 -6.94 -19.32
C GLU A 122 1.66 -7.98 -20.29
N GLN A 123 0.38 -7.88 -20.66
CA GLN A 123 -0.24 -8.77 -21.62
C GLN A 123 0.43 -8.67 -23.01
N MET A 124 0.71 -7.46 -23.45
CA MET A 124 1.39 -7.24 -24.72
C MET A 124 2.80 -7.84 -24.73
N MET A 125 3.55 -7.69 -23.63
CA MET A 125 4.88 -8.27 -23.50
C MET A 125 4.84 -9.79 -23.53
N LYS A 126 3.84 -10.42 -22.92
CA LYS A 126 3.66 -11.87 -22.98
C LYS A 126 3.40 -12.35 -24.40
N VAL A 127 2.59 -11.65 -25.16
CA VAL A 127 2.32 -11.98 -26.57
C VAL A 127 3.63 -11.89 -27.38
N ILE A 128 4.39 -10.84 -27.22
CA ILE A 128 5.65 -10.64 -27.94
C ILE A 128 6.67 -11.74 -27.61
N ASN A 129 6.78 -12.10 -26.33
CA ASN A 129 7.75 -13.11 -25.88
C ASN A 129 7.38 -14.54 -26.35
N ASN A 130 6.13 -14.78 -26.74
CA ASN A 130 5.67 -16.09 -27.23
C ASN A 130 5.63 -16.18 -28.76
N LEU A 131 6.05 -15.13 -29.45
CA LEU A 131 6.22 -15.17 -30.91
C LEU A 131 7.59 -15.76 -31.25
#